data_12c05b83cd8657666610641a66f90141
#
_entry.id   12c05b83cd8657666610641a66f90141
#
_cell.length_a   1.000
_cell.length_b   1.000
_cell.length_c   1.000
_cell.angle_alpha   90.00
_cell.angle_beta   90.00
_cell.angle_gamma   90.00
#
_symmetry.space_group_name_H-M   'P 1'
#
loop_
_entity.id
_entity.type
_entity.pdbx_description
1 polymer ?
#
loop_
_entity_poly.entity_id
_entity_poly.type
_entity_poly.pdbx_seq_one_letter_code
_entity_poly.pdbx_strand_id
1 'polypeptide(L)'
;MSVQYVDSCRLPTRLGEFTMHGFNEIQGSKEHIILTYGDISPDEPLLIRLHSECLTGDSLFSMRCDCGYQLETAMAEIVKAGKGALLYLRQEGRGIGLINKIRAYHLQDNGADTVEANEQLGFAADLRQFDMCKPMLEHFGVSQVRLMTNNPRKVTSLQDVGVDVVEQVPLQVGRNQHNDEYLNTKAEKMGHMFFQGSLNDLG
;
A
#
# COMPACT_ATOMS: atom_id res chain seq x y z
N MET A 1 -9.85 1.64 -14.38
CA MET A 1 -9.15 0.42 -14.89
C MET A 1 -9.97 -0.79 -14.49
N SER A 2 -10.27 -1.70 -15.45
CA SER A 2 -11.09 -2.88 -15.17
C SER A 2 -10.19 -4.07 -14.87
N VAL A 3 -10.56 -4.86 -13.85
CA VAL A 3 -9.88 -6.10 -13.48
C VAL A 3 -10.87 -7.25 -13.49
N GLN A 4 -10.36 -8.46 -13.73
CA GLN A 4 -11.13 -9.69 -13.70
C GLN A 4 -10.59 -10.61 -12.62
N TYR A 5 -11.49 -11.13 -11.78
CA TYR A 5 -11.15 -12.22 -10.85
C TYR A 5 -10.74 -13.47 -11.61
N VAL A 6 -9.72 -14.16 -11.10
CA VAL A 6 -9.18 -15.38 -11.73
C VAL A 6 -9.47 -16.61 -10.87
N ASP A 7 -8.90 -16.66 -9.67
CA ASP A 7 -9.01 -17.81 -8.77
C ASP A 7 -8.56 -17.43 -7.36
N SER A 8 -8.71 -18.35 -6.41
CA SER A 8 -8.25 -18.17 -5.03
C SER A 8 -7.63 -19.43 -4.45
N CYS A 9 -6.80 -19.25 -3.43
CA CYS A 9 -6.22 -20.34 -2.67
C CYS A 9 -6.01 -19.95 -1.21
N ARG A 10 -5.86 -20.94 -0.33
CA ARG A 10 -5.42 -20.71 1.05
C ARG A 10 -3.95 -20.32 1.07
N LEU A 11 -3.63 -19.35 1.91
CA LEU A 11 -2.27 -18.86 2.12
C LEU A 11 -1.93 -18.89 3.61
N PRO A 12 -1.40 -20.00 4.13
CA PRO A 12 -0.87 -20.02 5.50
C PRO A 12 0.33 -19.06 5.61
N THR A 13 0.29 -18.17 6.58
CA THR A 13 1.37 -17.23 6.91
C THR A 13 1.75 -17.33 8.38
N ARG A 14 2.89 -16.77 8.77
CA ARG A 14 3.28 -16.68 10.19
C ARG A 14 2.31 -15.85 11.05
N LEU A 15 1.47 -15.01 10.42
CA LEU A 15 0.50 -14.14 11.12
C LEU A 15 -0.90 -14.77 11.20
N GLY A 16 -1.23 -15.71 10.30
CA GLY A 16 -2.52 -16.38 10.22
C GLY A 16 -2.74 -17.00 8.85
N GLU A 17 -3.83 -17.75 8.67
CA GLU A 17 -4.22 -18.31 7.39
C GLU A 17 -5.14 -17.33 6.66
N PHE A 18 -4.65 -16.74 5.58
CA PHE A 18 -5.40 -15.88 4.67
C PHE A 18 -5.94 -16.67 3.48
N THR A 19 -6.95 -16.13 2.80
CA THR A 19 -7.29 -16.53 1.45
C THR A 19 -6.72 -15.52 0.47
N MET A 20 -5.94 -15.99 -0.50
CA MET A 20 -5.36 -15.14 -1.55
C MET A 20 -6.21 -15.25 -2.81
N HIS A 21 -6.65 -14.10 -3.32
CA HIS A 21 -7.49 -13.97 -4.51
C HIS A 21 -6.73 -13.22 -5.59
N GLY A 22 -6.66 -13.78 -6.81
CA GLY A 22 -5.97 -13.22 -7.96
C GLY A 22 -6.90 -12.44 -8.88
N PHE A 23 -6.40 -11.30 -9.39
CA PHE A 23 -7.10 -10.43 -10.34
C PHE A 23 -6.14 -10.01 -11.45
N ASN A 24 -6.58 -10.12 -12.71
CA ASN A 24 -5.86 -9.64 -13.88
C ASN A 24 -6.42 -8.30 -14.36
N GLU A 25 -5.56 -7.37 -14.76
CA GLU A 25 -5.99 -6.21 -15.56
C GLU A 25 -6.52 -6.68 -16.93
N ILE A 26 -7.72 -6.21 -17.32
CA ILE A 26 -8.33 -6.60 -18.61
C ILE A 26 -7.60 -5.98 -19.80
N GLN A 27 -7.09 -4.76 -19.65
CA GLN A 27 -6.37 -4.01 -20.69
C GLN A 27 -4.91 -3.74 -20.33
N GLY A 28 -4.35 -4.55 -19.43
CA GLY A 28 -3.01 -4.42 -18.93
C GLY A 28 -2.33 -5.79 -18.81
N SER A 29 -1.16 -5.79 -18.20
CA SER A 29 -0.40 -7.03 -17.95
C SER A 29 -0.14 -7.28 -16.47
N LYS A 30 -0.74 -6.47 -15.58
CA LYS A 30 -0.48 -6.59 -14.15
C LYS A 30 -1.48 -7.54 -13.50
N GLU A 31 -0.97 -8.26 -12.54
CA GLU A 31 -1.72 -9.17 -11.69
C GLU A 31 -1.79 -8.56 -10.28
N HIS A 32 -2.98 -8.30 -9.78
CA HIS A 32 -3.20 -7.80 -8.43
C HIS A 32 -3.74 -8.90 -7.55
N ILE A 33 -3.53 -8.80 -6.24
CA ILE A 33 -4.10 -9.76 -5.30
C ILE A 33 -4.84 -9.06 -4.17
N ILE A 34 -5.84 -9.76 -3.62
CA ILE A 34 -6.41 -9.45 -2.31
C ILE A 34 -6.11 -10.63 -1.39
N LEU A 35 -5.61 -10.33 -0.19
CA LEU A 35 -5.58 -11.27 0.92
C LEU A 35 -6.78 -10.97 1.82
N THR A 36 -7.67 -11.93 2.02
CA THR A 36 -8.78 -11.82 2.97
C THR A 36 -8.52 -12.66 4.21
N TYR A 37 -8.97 -12.19 5.36
CA TYR A 37 -8.96 -12.90 6.63
C TYR A 37 -10.33 -12.84 7.28
N GLY A 38 -10.81 -13.98 7.81
CA GLY A 38 -12.15 -14.09 8.38
C GLY A 38 -13.27 -13.99 7.35
N ASP A 39 -14.50 -13.97 7.83
CA ASP A 39 -15.69 -13.87 6.97
C ASP A 39 -15.96 -12.42 6.58
N ILE A 40 -15.97 -12.15 5.28
CA ILE A 40 -16.25 -10.83 4.73
C ILE A 40 -17.77 -10.68 4.58
N SER A 41 -18.33 -9.65 5.23
CA SER A 41 -19.74 -9.29 5.12
C SER A 41 -19.88 -7.94 4.39
N PRO A 42 -20.87 -7.81 3.49
CA PRO A 42 -21.20 -6.53 2.86
C PRO A 42 -21.90 -5.53 3.81
N ASP A 43 -22.40 -6.00 4.95
CA ASP A 43 -23.29 -5.23 5.84
C ASP A 43 -22.53 -4.29 6.79
N GLU A 44 -21.22 -4.34 6.82
CA GLU A 44 -20.41 -3.54 7.73
C GLU A 44 -19.10 -3.07 7.07
N PRO A 45 -18.55 -1.90 7.49
CA PRO A 45 -17.29 -1.39 6.96
C PRO A 45 -16.13 -2.34 7.21
N LEU A 46 -15.46 -2.76 6.13
CA LEU A 46 -14.34 -3.69 6.20
C LEU A 46 -13.03 -2.96 6.52
N LEU A 47 -12.23 -3.48 7.46
CA LEU A 47 -10.87 -3.01 7.67
C LEU A 47 -9.99 -3.43 6.49
N ILE A 48 -9.42 -2.45 5.77
CA ILE A 48 -8.56 -2.73 4.62
C ILE A 48 -7.24 -1.99 4.65
N ARG A 49 -6.26 -2.57 3.94
CA ARG A 49 -5.01 -1.90 3.55
C ARG A 49 -4.86 -1.91 2.04
N LEU A 50 -4.59 -0.74 1.46
CA LEU A 50 -4.03 -0.65 0.10
C LEU A 50 -2.51 -0.65 0.19
N HIS A 51 -1.86 -1.73 -0.25
CA HIS A 51 -0.42 -1.86 -0.29
C HIS A 51 0.06 -1.84 -1.75
N SER A 52 0.84 -0.84 -2.12
CA SER A 52 1.52 -0.82 -3.42
C SER A 52 2.83 -1.59 -3.29
N GLU A 53 3.07 -2.52 -4.18
CA GLU A 53 4.27 -3.37 -4.24
C GLU A 53 5.56 -2.59 -3.99
N CYS A 54 6.42 -3.14 -3.18
CA CYS A 54 7.76 -2.64 -2.92
C CYS A 54 8.71 -3.82 -2.69
N LEU A 55 9.24 -4.41 -3.75
CA LEU A 55 10.09 -5.60 -3.67
C LEU A 55 11.18 -5.48 -2.61
N THR A 56 11.83 -4.32 -2.55
CA THR A 56 12.94 -4.09 -1.62
C THR A 56 12.49 -4.11 -0.16
N GLY A 57 11.35 -3.49 0.17
CA GLY A 57 10.82 -3.48 1.53
C GLY A 57 10.07 -4.76 1.88
N ASP A 58 9.24 -5.25 0.98
CA ASP A 58 8.33 -6.37 1.25
C ASP A 58 9.05 -7.72 1.29
N SER A 59 10.13 -7.89 0.48
CA SER A 59 10.80 -9.19 0.32
C SER A 59 12.29 -9.18 0.64
N LEU A 60 12.99 -8.03 0.50
CA LEU A 60 14.43 -7.92 0.70
C LEU A 60 14.81 -7.21 2.00
N PHE A 61 13.83 -6.93 2.86
CA PHE A 61 14.03 -6.33 4.19
C PHE A 61 14.79 -5.00 4.17
N SER A 62 14.62 -4.20 3.11
CA SER A 62 15.30 -2.92 2.96
C SER A 62 14.87 -1.95 4.05
N MET A 63 15.83 -1.30 4.68
CA MET A 63 15.62 -0.24 5.67
C MET A 63 15.45 1.16 5.04
N ARG A 64 15.60 1.28 3.70
CA ARG A 64 15.40 2.56 2.98
C ARG A 64 13.95 3.04 2.93
N CYS A 65 13.00 2.18 3.26
CA CYS A 65 11.57 2.49 3.31
C CYS A 65 10.89 1.80 4.49
N ASP A 66 9.66 2.17 4.73
CA ASP A 66 8.78 1.62 5.76
C ASP A 66 7.82 0.53 5.23
N CYS A 67 7.95 0.12 3.94
CA CYS A 67 6.94 -0.70 3.26
C CYS A 67 6.77 -2.09 3.88
N GLY A 68 7.87 -2.81 4.14
CA GLY A 68 7.79 -4.16 4.74
C GLY A 68 7.17 -4.13 6.13
N TYR A 69 7.54 -3.15 6.97
CA TYR A 69 6.91 -2.96 8.28
C TYR A 69 5.42 -2.65 8.17
N GLN A 70 5.03 -1.82 7.20
CA GLN A 70 3.62 -1.51 6.96
C GLN A 70 2.84 -2.72 6.48
N LEU A 71 3.41 -3.57 5.62
CA LEU A 71 2.79 -4.81 5.15
C LEU A 71 2.54 -5.75 6.32
N GLU A 72 3.57 -6.05 7.09
CA GLU A 72 3.48 -6.95 8.24
C GLU A 72 2.49 -6.45 9.29
N THR A 73 2.57 -5.18 9.67
CA THR A 73 1.68 -4.59 10.67
C THR A 73 0.24 -4.57 10.19
N ALA A 74 -0.01 -4.24 8.91
CA ALA A 74 -1.38 -4.25 8.37
C ALA A 74 -1.99 -5.65 8.40
N MET A 75 -1.23 -6.69 8.05
CA MET A 75 -1.69 -8.07 8.14
C MET A 75 -1.96 -8.48 9.60
N ALA A 76 -1.10 -8.11 10.54
CA ALA A 76 -1.29 -8.38 11.96
C ALA A 76 -2.55 -7.69 12.53
N GLU A 77 -2.79 -6.42 12.17
CA GLU A 77 -3.99 -5.70 12.60
C GLU A 77 -5.28 -6.29 11.99
N ILE A 78 -5.24 -6.79 10.75
CA ILE A 78 -6.36 -7.52 10.15
C ILE A 78 -6.67 -8.80 10.94
N VAL A 79 -5.65 -9.59 11.28
CA VAL A 79 -5.82 -10.82 12.08
C VAL A 79 -6.36 -10.50 13.47
N LYS A 80 -5.83 -9.47 14.13
CA LYS A 80 -6.29 -9.00 15.44
C LYS A 80 -7.75 -8.52 15.42
N ALA A 81 -8.17 -7.88 14.32
CA ALA A 81 -9.57 -7.47 14.12
C ALA A 81 -10.51 -8.65 13.84
N GLY A 82 -9.98 -9.85 13.59
CA GLY A 82 -10.74 -11.06 13.27
C GLY A 82 -11.22 -11.14 11.82
N LYS A 83 -11.21 -10.02 11.08
CA LYS A 83 -11.57 -9.94 9.66
C LYS A 83 -10.99 -8.69 8.99
N GLY A 84 -10.77 -8.78 7.69
CA GLY A 84 -10.28 -7.67 6.89
C GLY A 84 -9.67 -8.11 5.58
N ALA A 85 -9.16 -7.14 4.81
CA ALA A 85 -8.53 -7.40 3.53
C ALA A 85 -7.29 -6.54 3.29
N LEU A 86 -6.29 -7.11 2.63
CA LEU A 86 -5.12 -6.40 2.15
C LEU A 86 -5.12 -6.48 0.62
N LEU A 87 -5.25 -5.33 -0.06
CA LEU A 87 -5.13 -5.22 -1.51
C LEU A 87 -3.66 -4.95 -1.84
N TYR A 88 -3.00 -5.94 -2.46
CA TYR A 88 -1.60 -5.82 -2.89
C TYR A 88 -1.56 -5.47 -4.38
N LEU A 89 -1.19 -4.23 -4.67
CA LEU A 89 -1.24 -3.66 -6.01
C LEU A 89 0.14 -3.66 -6.66
N ARG A 90 0.27 -4.28 -7.81
CA ARG A 90 1.51 -4.40 -8.59
C ARG A 90 1.88 -3.06 -9.24
N GLN A 91 2.33 -2.11 -8.41
CA GLN A 91 2.67 -0.74 -8.78
C GLN A 91 4.02 -0.32 -8.18
N GLU A 92 5.06 -1.10 -8.47
CA GLU A 92 6.42 -0.90 -7.96
C GLU A 92 6.94 0.51 -8.27
N GLY A 93 7.68 1.09 -7.32
CA GLY A 93 8.31 2.40 -7.49
C GLY A 93 7.31 3.53 -7.73
N ARG A 94 6.12 3.50 -7.13
CA ARG A 94 5.01 4.44 -7.39
C ARG A 94 4.56 4.45 -8.85
N GLY A 95 4.62 3.28 -9.50
CA GLY A 95 4.18 3.09 -10.88
C GLY A 95 5.28 3.19 -11.93
N ILE A 96 6.51 3.59 -11.58
CA ILE A 96 7.62 3.69 -12.54
C ILE A 96 8.35 2.36 -12.78
N GLY A 97 8.05 1.35 -11.99
CA GLY A 97 8.63 0.01 -12.07
C GLY A 97 9.98 -0.13 -11.35
N LEU A 98 10.41 -1.39 -11.18
CA LEU A 98 11.59 -1.75 -10.38
C LEU A 98 12.90 -1.14 -10.93
N ILE A 99 13.12 -1.22 -12.23
CA ILE A 99 14.38 -0.74 -12.84
C ILE A 99 14.52 0.77 -12.68
N ASN A 100 13.44 1.54 -12.88
CA ASN A 100 13.51 2.98 -12.69
C ASN A 100 13.60 3.37 -11.21
N LYS A 101 13.03 2.56 -10.31
CA LYS A 101 13.24 2.72 -8.87
C LYS A 101 14.72 2.53 -8.48
N ILE A 102 15.43 1.56 -9.10
CA ILE A 102 16.89 1.39 -8.88
C ILE A 102 17.65 2.63 -9.38
N ARG A 103 17.29 3.18 -10.54
CA ARG A 103 17.88 4.42 -11.05
C ARG A 103 17.60 5.61 -10.12
N ALA A 104 16.37 5.72 -9.60
CA ALA A 104 16.01 6.75 -8.63
C ALA A 104 16.83 6.60 -7.33
N TYR A 105 17.03 5.38 -6.84
CA TYR A 105 17.88 5.13 -5.68
C TYR A 105 19.34 5.55 -5.92
N HIS A 106 19.88 5.29 -7.12
CA HIS A 106 21.22 5.76 -7.50
C HIS A 106 21.32 7.29 -7.47
N LEU A 107 20.30 8.01 -7.96
CA LEU A 107 20.26 9.48 -7.88
C LEU A 107 20.18 9.96 -6.43
N GLN A 108 19.40 9.27 -5.58
CA GLN A 108 19.32 9.59 -4.14
C GLN A 108 20.65 9.35 -3.42
N ASP A 109 21.41 8.32 -3.78
CA ASP A 109 22.74 8.08 -3.23
C ASP A 109 23.73 9.22 -3.60
N ASN A 110 23.40 10.01 -4.63
CA ASN A 110 24.15 11.18 -5.08
C ASN A 110 23.50 12.52 -4.65
N GLY A 111 22.57 12.50 -3.69
CA GLY A 111 22.04 13.69 -3.03
C GLY A 111 20.69 14.22 -3.53
N ALA A 112 20.06 13.58 -4.52
CA ALA A 112 18.69 13.94 -4.91
C ALA A 112 17.67 13.42 -3.88
N ASP A 113 16.59 14.17 -3.64
CA ASP A 113 15.47 13.61 -2.90
C ASP A 113 14.56 12.74 -3.80
N THR A 114 13.53 12.10 -3.19
CA THR A 114 12.66 11.17 -3.92
C THR A 114 11.86 11.83 -5.05
N VAL A 115 11.47 13.09 -4.90
CA VAL A 115 10.69 13.82 -5.92
C VAL A 115 11.64 14.23 -7.04
N GLU A 116 12.76 14.84 -6.70
CA GLU A 116 13.81 15.27 -7.63
C GLU A 116 14.35 14.10 -8.46
N ALA A 117 14.59 12.94 -7.83
CA ALA A 117 15.04 11.73 -8.54
C ALA A 117 14.03 11.25 -9.59
N ASN A 118 12.73 11.29 -9.30
CA ASN A 118 11.69 10.93 -10.26
C ASN A 118 11.60 11.95 -11.41
N GLU A 119 11.67 13.24 -11.11
CA GLU A 119 11.65 14.33 -12.11
C GLU A 119 12.85 14.27 -13.05
N GLN A 120 14.06 14.02 -12.52
CA GLN A 120 15.27 13.83 -13.33
C GLN A 120 15.16 12.62 -14.27
N LEU A 121 14.38 11.61 -13.91
CA LEU A 121 14.09 10.45 -14.77
C LEU A 121 12.92 10.70 -15.73
N GLY A 122 12.30 11.88 -15.71
CA GLY A 122 11.17 12.26 -16.57
C GLY A 122 9.82 11.72 -16.11
N PHE A 123 9.68 11.32 -14.85
CA PHE A 123 8.44 10.81 -14.28
C PHE A 123 7.78 11.83 -13.35
N ALA A 124 6.44 11.81 -13.29
CA ALA A 124 5.72 12.48 -12.23
C ALA A 124 6.03 11.85 -10.86
N ALA A 125 5.86 12.60 -9.78
CA ALA A 125 6.16 12.16 -8.41
C ALA A 125 5.37 10.90 -7.98
N ASP A 126 4.19 10.66 -8.55
CA ASP A 126 3.33 9.52 -8.24
C ASP A 126 2.43 9.19 -9.43
N LEU A 127 2.64 8.02 -10.05
CA LEU A 127 1.88 7.49 -11.20
C LEU A 127 0.91 6.38 -10.78
N ARG A 128 0.73 6.13 -9.48
CA ARG A 128 -0.17 5.07 -9.02
C ARG A 128 -1.62 5.40 -9.35
N GLN A 129 -2.35 4.36 -9.69
CA GLN A 129 -3.78 4.37 -9.95
C GLN A 129 -4.48 3.45 -8.94
N PHE A 130 -5.71 3.76 -8.57
CA PHE A 130 -6.45 3.01 -7.57
C PHE A 130 -7.86 2.61 -8.03
N ASP A 131 -8.22 2.88 -9.29
CA ASP A 131 -9.54 2.58 -9.87
C ASP A 131 -9.84 1.08 -9.87
N MET A 132 -8.81 0.20 -9.95
CA MET A 132 -8.98 -1.24 -9.83
C MET A 132 -9.46 -1.69 -8.45
N CYS A 133 -9.27 -0.87 -7.42
CA CYS A 133 -9.67 -1.25 -6.05
C CYS A 133 -11.18 -1.43 -5.94
N LYS A 134 -11.98 -0.61 -6.62
CA LYS A 134 -13.43 -0.70 -6.58
C LYS A 134 -13.94 -2.06 -7.09
N PRO A 135 -13.68 -2.50 -8.35
CA PRO A 135 -14.15 -3.81 -8.80
C PRO A 135 -13.55 -4.98 -8.01
N MET A 136 -12.34 -4.83 -7.43
CA MET A 136 -11.77 -5.84 -6.55
C MET A 136 -12.56 -5.97 -5.23
N LEU A 137 -13.02 -4.87 -4.64
CA LEU A 137 -13.84 -4.86 -3.42
C LEU A 137 -15.29 -5.29 -3.70
N GLU A 138 -15.85 -4.87 -4.84
CA GLU A 138 -17.20 -5.25 -5.28
C GLU A 138 -17.35 -6.78 -5.47
N HIS A 139 -16.25 -7.48 -5.83
CA HIS A 139 -16.25 -8.94 -5.90
C HIS A 139 -16.68 -9.60 -4.57
N PHE A 140 -16.43 -8.93 -3.45
CA PHE A 140 -16.82 -9.38 -2.10
C PHE A 140 -18.07 -8.66 -1.58
N GLY A 141 -18.74 -7.85 -2.39
CA GLY A 141 -19.88 -7.03 -1.98
C GLY A 141 -19.52 -5.86 -1.05
N VAL A 142 -18.23 -5.52 -0.93
CA VAL A 142 -17.74 -4.47 -0.03
C VAL A 142 -17.84 -3.11 -0.69
N SER A 143 -18.63 -2.21 -0.10
CA SER A 143 -18.78 -0.81 -0.53
C SER A 143 -18.26 0.21 0.49
N GLN A 144 -18.16 -0.18 1.76
CA GLN A 144 -17.70 0.66 2.86
C GLN A 144 -16.43 0.10 3.50
N VAL A 145 -15.46 0.96 3.76
CA VAL A 145 -14.16 0.53 4.28
C VAL A 145 -13.63 1.42 5.39
N ARG A 146 -12.88 0.81 6.31
CA ARG A 146 -11.97 1.47 7.24
C ARG A 146 -10.56 1.31 6.69
N LEU A 147 -9.96 2.40 6.21
CA LEU A 147 -8.73 2.33 5.43
C LEU A 147 -7.49 2.59 6.28
N MET A 148 -6.63 1.59 6.45
CA MET A 148 -5.30 1.76 7.07
C MET A 148 -4.38 2.54 6.13
N THR A 149 -4.15 3.83 6.43
CA THR A 149 -3.26 4.68 5.63
C THR A 149 -2.87 5.96 6.35
N ASN A 150 -1.64 6.45 6.09
CA ASN A 150 -1.20 7.80 6.46
C ASN A 150 -1.25 8.77 5.26
N ASN A 151 -1.63 8.27 4.08
CA ASN A 151 -1.67 9.04 2.84
C ASN A 151 -3.09 9.50 2.52
N PRO A 152 -3.44 10.79 2.67
CA PRO A 152 -4.78 11.30 2.37
C PRO A 152 -5.18 11.10 0.90
N ARG A 153 -4.22 11.08 -0.04
CA ARG A 153 -4.50 10.81 -1.46
C ARG A 153 -5.10 9.41 -1.68
N LYS A 154 -4.76 8.42 -0.86
CA LYS A 154 -5.39 7.09 -0.96
C LYS A 154 -6.86 7.12 -0.55
N VAL A 155 -7.21 7.94 0.45
CA VAL A 155 -8.60 8.15 0.87
C VAL A 155 -9.39 8.78 -0.29
N THR A 156 -8.92 9.93 -0.79
CA THR A 156 -9.56 10.62 -1.90
C THR A 156 -9.69 9.73 -3.13
N SER A 157 -8.62 9.01 -3.51
CA SER A 157 -8.64 8.12 -4.68
C SER A 157 -9.67 6.99 -4.58
N LEU A 158 -9.91 6.44 -3.39
CA LEU A 158 -10.99 5.46 -3.19
C LEU A 158 -12.37 6.10 -3.27
N GLN A 159 -12.54 7.27 -2.67
CA GLN A 159 -13.81 8.03 -2.72
C GLN A 159 -14.15 8.45 -4.15
N ASP A 160 -13.17 8.90 -4.93
CA ASP A 160 -13.34 9.29 -6.35
C ASP A 160 -13.84 8.14 -7.23
N VAL A 161 -13.47 6.90 -6.91
CA VAL A 161 -13.97 5.71 -7.62
C VAL A 161 -15.23 5.11 -7.01
N GLY A 162 -15.79 5.75 -5.96
CA GLY A 162 -17.07 5.39 -5.35
C GLY A 162 -17.00 4.27 -4.31
N VAL A 163 -15.87 4.14 -3.61
CA VAL A 163 -15.74 3.35 -2.37
C VAL A 163 -15.90 4.29 -1.18
N ASP A 164 -16.80 3.98 -0.28
CA ASP A 164 -17.05 4.81 0.90
C ASP A 164 -15.98 4.52 1.99
N VAL A 165 -15.11 5.51 2.23
CA VAL A 165 -14.10 5.44 3.29
C VAL A 165 -14.66 6.09 4.55
N VAL A 166 -15.24 5.27 5.43
CA VAL A 166 -15.89 5.74 6.66
C VAL A 166 -14.91 6.09 7.77
N GLU A 167 -13.69 5.52 7.73
CA GLU A 167 -12.65 5.80 8.71
C GLU A 167 -11.27 5.68 8.07
N GLN A 168 -10.39 6.63 8.38
CA GLN A 168 -8.96 6.52 8.12
C GLN A 168 -8.26 6.03 9.38
N VAL A 169 -7.67 4.82 9.32
CA VAL A 169 -6.94 4.19 10.41
C VAL A 169 -5.44 4.49 10.21
N PRO A 170 -4.76 5.18 11.13
CA PRO A 170 -3.32 5.44 11.03
C PRO A 170 -2.51 4.15 11.04
N LEU A 171 -1.42 4.12 10.26
CA LEU A 171 -0.47 3.00 10.21
C LEU A 171 0.95 3.55 10.17
N GLN A 172 1.48 3.96 11.32
CA GLN A 172 2.81 4.57 11.45
C GLN A 172 3.76 3.58 12.09
N VAL A 173 4.66 3.00 11.29
CA VAL A 173 5.59 1.96 11.73
C VAL A 173 6.89 2.02 10.92
N GLY A 174 7.96 1.42 11.46
CA GLY A 174 9.18 1.17 10.71
C GLY A 174 10.08 2.38 10.47
N ARG A 175 9.91 3.50 11.23
CA ARG A 175 10.83 4.63 11.18
C ARG A 175 12.18 4.21 11.76
N ASN A 176 13.27 4.51 11.05
CA ASN A 176 14.62 4.18 11.43
C ASN A 176 15.60 5.20 10.84
N GLN A 177 16.87 5.14 11.27
CA GLN A 177 17.92 6.09 10.83
C GLN A 177 18.17 6.11 9.31
N HIS A 178 17.83 5.05 8.57
CA HIS A 178 18.06 4.95 7.12
C HIS A 178 16.88 5.44 6.29
N ASN A 179 15.69 5.60 6.89
CA ASN A 179 14.49 6.07 6.18
C ASN A 179 13.92 7.37 6.75
N ASP A 180 14.57 7.98 7.73
CA ASP A 180 14.09 9.19 8.39
C ASP A 180 13.89 10.35 7.40
N GLU A 181 14.90 10.60 6.56
CA GLU A 181 14.85 11.63 5.52
C GLU A 181 13.77 11.34 4.45
N TYR A 182 13.63 10.07 4.07
CA TYR A 182 12.57 9.62 3.15
C TYR A 182 11.17 9.85 3.73
N LEU A 183 10.96 9.58 5.01
CA LEU A 183 9.68 9.81 5.70
C LEU A 183 9.39 11.31 5.88
N ASN A 184 10.41 12.12 6.17
CA ASN A 184 10.29 13.57 6.22
C ASN A 184 9.88 14.14 4.86
N THR A 185 10.50 13.70 3.77
CA THR A 185 10.10 14.08 2.38
C THR A 185 8.64 13.72 2.10
N LYS A 186 8.18 12.55 2.56
CA LYS A 186 6.76 12.16 2.44
C LYS A 186 5.83 13.11 3.21
N ALA A 187 6.21 13.54 4.41
CA ALA A 187 5.42 14.47 5.20
C ALA A 187 5.36 15.87 4.55
N GLU A 188 6.52 16.41 4.20
CA GLU A 188 6.65 17.80 3.75
C GLU A 188 6.17 18.01 2.30
N LYS A 189 6.59 17.11 1.37
CA LYS A 189 6.33 17.27 -0.06
C LYS A 189 5.11 16.49 -0.57
N MET A 190 4.62 15.50 0.19
CA MET A 190 3.55 14.60 -0.27
C MET A 190 2.32 14.57 0.67
N GLY A 191 2.29 15.42 1.70
CA GLY A 191 1.14 15.58 2.60
C GLY A 191 0.81 14.35 3.44
N HIS A 192 1.76 13.44 3.68
CA HIS A 192 1.55 12.31 4.56
C HIS A 192 1.40 12.78 6.01
N MET A 193 0.40 12.25 6.70
CA MET A 193 0.19 12.52 8.12
C MET A 193 1.08 11.60 8.95
N PHE A 194 2.15 12.15 9.54
CA PHE A 194 2.94 11.47 10.55
C PHE A 194 2.82 12.25 11.88
N PHE A 195 2.67 11.55 13.00
CA PHE A 195 2.83 12.20 14.29
C PHE A 195 4.30 12.64 14.41
N GLN A 196 4.51 13.89 14.83
CA GLN A 196 5.84 14.42 15.15
C GLN A 196 6.31 13.81 16.48
N GLY A 197 6.80 12.57 16.42
CA GLY A 197 7.55 11.93 17.51
C GLY A 197 9.00 11.82 17.08
N SER A 198 9.93 12.12 17.99
CA SER A 198 11.36 11.89 17.73
C SER A 198 11.65 10.39 17.68
N LEU A 199 12.77 9.99 17.03
CA LEU A 199 13.26 8.58 17.01
C LEU A 199 13.41 7.97 18.42
N ASN A 200 13.41 8.79 19.48
CA ASN A 200 13.55 8.38 20.87
C ASN A 200 12.23 7.91 21.53
N ASP A 201 11.08 8.08 20.86
CA ASP A 201 9.76 7.73 21.41
C ASP A 201 9.27 6.34 20.96
N LEU A 202 10.09 5.59 20.22
CA LEU A 202 9.80 4.27 19.68
C LEU A 202 10.74 3.21 20.31
N GLY A 203 10.73 3.16 21.66
CA GLY A 203 11.41 2.14 22.46
C GLY A 203 10.64 0.82 22.51
#